data_ca4f5b8fcbbeee9734f0948211b9c1a9
#
_entry.id   ca4f5b8fcbbeee9734f0948211b9c1a9
#
_cell.length_a   1.000
_cell.length_b   1.000
_cell.length_c   1.000
_cell.angle_alpha   90.00
_cell.angle_beta   90.00
_cell.angle_gamma   90.00
#
_symmetry.space_group_name_H-M   'P 1'
#
loop_
_entity.id
_entity.type
_entity.pdbx_description
1 polymer ?
#
loop_
_entity_poly.entity_id
_entity_poly.type
_entity_poly.pdbx_seq_one_letter_code
_entity_poly.pdbx_strand_id
1 'polypeptide(L)'
;LIQDSLSAFGLKVESITDRTAENAAALLQSGHILVALMGKGSLTNNGHFIIIAQIKENGNVYIADPANYENSTKEWDLQLLMDELKQVYDYGGPLWAVSAD
;
A
#
# COMPACT_ATOMS: atom_id res chain seq x y z
N LEU A 1 -13.75 -3.40 -9.62
CA LEU A 1 -12.41 -3.67 -9.09
C LEU A 1 -11.65 -2.36 -8.88
N ILE A 2 -10.65 -2.39 -8.03
CA ILE A 2 -9.95 -1.16 -7.62
C ILE A 2 -9.23 -0.48 -8.78
N GLN A 3 -8.64 -1.24 -9.70
CA GLN A 3 -7.95 -0.67 -10.86
C GLN A 3 -8.91 0.11 -11.75
N ASP A 4 -10.08 -0.46 -12.02
CA ASP A 4 -11.08 0.20 -12.86
C ASP A 4 -11.61 1.47 -12.21
N SER A 5 -11.86 1.41 -10.90
CA SER A 5 -12.38 2.56 -10.16
C SER A 5 -11.39 3.73 -10.16
N LEU A 6 -10.11 3.45 -9.93
CA LEU A 6 -9.08 4.49 -9.89
C LEU A 6 -8.75 5.01 -11.28
N SER A 7 -8.76 4.15 -12.29
CA SER A 7 -8.51 4.57 -13.68
C SER A 7 -9.57 5.55 -14.18
N ALA A 8 -10.80 5.44 -13.68
CA ALA A 8 -11.88 6.36 -14.06
C ALA A 8 -11.61 7.79 -13.61
N PHE A 9 -10.70 8.00 -12.65
CA PHE A 9 -10.29 9.32 -12.19
C PHE A 9 -9.02 9.84 -12.86
N GLY A 10 -8.56 9.20 -13.93
CA GLY A 10 -7.35 9.62 -14.64
C GLY A 10 -6.07 9.19 -13.94
N LEU A 11 -6.13 8.20 -13.07
CA LEU A 11 -4.96 7.68 -12.38
C LEU A 11 -4.44 6.43 -13.08
N LYS A 12 -3.13 6.29 -13.12
CA LYS A 12 -2.48 5.09 -13.60
C LYS A 12 -2.32 4.12 -12.43
N VAL A 13 -2.86 2.91 -12.56
CA VAL A 13 -2.83 1.89 -11.52
C VAL A 13 -2.19 0.63 -12.06
N GLU A 14 -1.23 0.10 -11.33
CA GLU A 14 -0.48 -1.08 -11.72
C GLU A 14 -0.45 -2.08 -10.57
N SER A 15 -0.83 -3.32 -10.87
CA SER A 15 -0.71 -4.42 -9.91
C SER A 15 0.76 -4.78 -9.73
N ILE A 16 1.20 -4.89 -8.47
CA ILE A 16 2.61 -5.14 -8.16
C ILE A 16 2.78 -6.59 -7.72
N THR A 17 3.61 -7.31 -8.44
CA THR A 17 3.93 -8.71 -8.12
C THR A 17 5.18 -8.85 -7.26
N ASP A 18 6.14 -7.92 -7.40
CA ASP A 18 7.32 -7.87 -6.53
C ASP A 18 6.98 -7.07 -5.27
N ARG A 19 6.64 -7.78 -4.21
CA ARG A 19 6.15 -7.20 -2.95
C ARG A 19 7.22 -7.15 -1.88
N THR A 20 8.46 -6.93 -2.29
CA THR A 20 9.57 -6.70 -1.36
C THR A 20 9.54 -5.27 -0.87
N ALA A 21 10.07 -5.04 0.33
CA ALA A 21 10.21 -3.68 0.85
C ALA A 21 11.11 -2.83 -0.04
N GLU A 22 12.13 -3.43 -0.64
CA GLU A 22 13.02 -2.74 -1.56
C GLU A 22 12.27 -2.19 -2.77
N ASN A 23 11.44 -3.02 -3.41
CA ASN A 23 10.66 -2.57 -4.56
C ASN A 23 9.60 -1.53 -4.17
N ALA A 24 8.93 -1.74 -3.05
CA ALA A 24 7.95 -0.78 -2.54
C ALA A 24 8.59 0.57 -2.25
N ALA A 25 9.78 0.59 -1.65
CA ALA A 25 10.52 1.83 -1.40
C ALA A 25 10.87 2.54 -2.70
N ALA A 26 11.33 1.79 -3.71
CA ALA A 26 11.67 2.36 -5.01
C ALA A 26 10.45 3.00 -5.68
N LEU A 27 9.29 2.37 -5.59
CA LEU A 27 8.04 2.91 -6.13
C LEU A 27 7.65 4.22 -5.42
N LEU A 28 7.73 4.24 -4.09
CA LEU A 28 7.42 5.45 -3.32
C LEU A 28 8.38 6.57 -3.65
N GLN A 29 9.66 6.28 -3.80
CA GLN A 29 10.69 7.27 -4.14
C GLN A 29 10.50 7.84 -5.54
N SER A 30 9.88 7.08 -6.44
CA SER A 30 9.63 7.52 -7.81
C SER A 30 8.30 8.26 -7.98
N GLY A 31 7.62 8.59 -6.89
CA GLY A 31 6.41 9.40 -6.93
C GLY A 31 5.10 8.62 -6.96
N HIS A 32 5.16 7.32 -6.77
CA HIS A 32 3.94 6.50 -6.64
C HIS A 32 3.42 6.52 -5.21
N ILE A 33 2.12 6.30 -5.05
CA ILE A 33 1.57 5.86 -3.77
C ILE A 33 1.18 4.38 -3.93
N LEU A 34 1.09 3.69 -2.81
CA LEU A 34 0.73 2.28 -2.83
C LEU A 34 -0.62 2.09 -2.15
N VAL A 35 -1.49 1.33 -2.81
CA VAL A 35 -2.74 0.84 -2.19
C VAL A 35 -2.49 -0.59 -1.79
N ALA A 36 -2.71 -0.90 -0.54
CA ALA A 36 -2.39 -2.22 0.02
C ALA A 36 -3.59 -2.83 0.70
N LEU A 37 -3.88 -4.08 0.38
CA LEU A 37 -4.86 -4.88 1.11
C LEU A 37 -4.10 -5.68 2.16
N MET A 38 -4.29 -5.30 3.43
CA MET A 38 -3.61 -5.93 4.55
C MET A 38 -4.37 -7.17 5.00
N GLY A 39 -3.62 -8.21 5.31
CA GLY A 39 -4.16 -9.39 5.96
C GLY A 39 -4.13 -9.26 7.47
N LYS A 40 -4.43 -10.36 8.16
CA LYS A 40 -4.42 -10.41 9.61
C LYS A 40 -3.04 -10.05 10.16
N GLY A 41 -2.98 -9.09 11.06
CA GLY A 41 -1.74 -8.65 11.67
C GLY A 41 -1.94 -7.39 12.51
N SER A 42 -0.96 -6.50 12.45
CA SER A 42 -0.92 -5.29 13.29
C SER A 42 -2.06 -4.31 13.03
N LEU A 43 -2.60 -4.29 11.81
CA LEU A 43 -3.59 -3.30 11.38
C LEU A 43 -5.01 -3.80 11.40
N THR A 44 -5.23 -5.10 11.23
CA THR A 44 -6.57 -5.66 11.12
C THR A 44 -6.57 -7.13 11.50
N ASN A 45 -7.75 -7.62 11.90
CA ASN A 45 -7.96 -9.04 12.16
C ASN A 45 -8.52 -9.79 10.95
N ASN A 46 -8.95 -9.07 9.92
CA ASN A 46 -9.59 -9.66 8.74
C ASN A 46 -8.87 -9.24 7.46
N GLY A 47 -9.37 -8.24 6.80
CA GLY A 47 -8.77 -7.64 5.61
C GLY A 47 -9.11 -6.17 5.62
N HIS A 48 -8.18 -5.32 5.18
CA HIS A 48 -8.35 -3.90 5.32
C HIS A 48 -7.43 -3.17 4.34
N PHE A 49 -8.00 -2.23 3.57
CA PHE A 49 -7.21 -1.41 2.66
C PHE A 49 -6.57 -0.23 3.38
N ILE A 50 -5.31 0.00 3.08
CA ILE A 50 -4.59 1.20 3.51
C ILE A 50 -3.89 1.82 2.30
N ILE A 51 -3.48 3.09 2.45
CA ILE A 51 -2.64 3.76 1.47
C ILE A 51 -1.28 4.01 2.11
N ILE A 52 -0.21 3.61 1.41
CA ILE A 52 1.16 3.90 1.81
C ILE A 52 1.62 5.07 0.94
N ALA A 53 1.85 6.22 1.55
CA ALA A 53 1.96 7.46 0.78
C ALA A 53 3.32 8.13 0.83
N GLN A 54 4.07 7.99 1.90
CA GLN A 54 5.28 8.77 2.10
C GLN A 54 6.38 7.92 2.71
N ILE A 55 7.57 7.95 2.09
CA ILE A 55 8.73 7.25 2.63
C ILE A 55 9.71 8.28 3.21
N LYS A 56 10.28 7.95 4.35
CA LYS A 56 11.26 8.79 5.04
C LYS A 56 12.68 8.30 4.74
N GLU A 57 13.66 9.13 5.09
CA GLU A 57 15.07 8.81 4.87
C GLU A 57 15.51 7.53 5.59
N ASN A 58 14.90 7.23 6.74
CA ASN A 58 15.21 6.02 7.49
C ASN A 58 14.56 4.75 6.92
N GLY A 59 13.78 4.88 5.84
CA GLY A 59 13.08 3.77 5.21
C GLY A 59 11.69 3.48 5.76
N ASN A 60 11.29 4.15 6.85
CA ASN A 60 9.94 4.02 7.37
C ASN A 60 8.96 4.83 6.53
N VAL A 61 7.69 4.51 6.66
CA VAL A 61 6.63 5.13 5.84
C VAL A 61 5.50 5.65 6.71
N TYR A 62 4.76 6.60 6.17
CA TYR A 62 3.46 7.00 6.68
C TYR A 62 2.37 6.35 5.86
N ILE A 63 1.27 6.01 6.51
CA ILE A 63 0.12 5.40 5.87
C ILE A 63 -1.12 6.25 6.10
N ALA A 64 -2.14 6.06 5.27
CA ALA A 64 -3.48 6.53 5.52
C ALA A 64 -4.35 5.31 5.79
N ASP A 65 -4.87 5.22 7.00
CA ASP A 65 -5.73 4.13 7.43
C ASP A 65 -7.13 4.69 7.69
N PRO A 66 -8.09 4.43 6.79
CA PRO A 66 -9.42 5.03 6.93
C PRO A 66 -10.22 4.52 8.13
N ALA A 67 -9.81 3.40 8.72
CA ALA A 67 -10.52 2.83 9.87
C ALA A 67 -9.92 3.24 11.21
N ASN A 68 -8.67 3.72 11.22
CA ASN A 68 -7.98 4.08 12.46
C ASN A 68 -7.02 5.23 12.24
N TYR A 69 -7.44 6.42 12.65
CA TYR A 69 -6.67 7.64 12.48
C TYR A 69 -5.31 7.59 13.17
N GLU A 70 -5.21 6.93 14.32
CA GLU A 70 -3.94 6.85 15.05
C GLU A 70 -2.86 6.17 14.22
N ASN A 71 -3.20 5.18 13.40
CA ASN A 71 -2.26 4.51 12.52
C ASN A 71 -1.69 5.46 11.47
N SER A 72 -2.39 6.53 11.15
CA SER A 72 -1.97 7.53 10.16
C SER A 72 -1.06 8.60 10.76
N THR A 73 -0.86 8.61 12.08
CA THR A 73 -0.06 9.65 12.77
C THR A 73 1.34 9.20 13.11
N LYS A 74 1.69 7.96 12.83
CA LYS A 74 2.99 7.39 13.20
C LYS A 74 3.67 6.74 12.01
N GLU A 75 4.97 6.50 12.17
CA GLU A 75 5.75 5.79 11.16
C GLU A 75 5.57 4.29 11.27
N TRP A 76 5.67 3.62 10.13
CA TRP A 76 5.58 2.17 10.04
C TRP A 76 6.81 1.61 9.33
N ASP A 77 7.24 0.44 9.76
CA ASP A 77 8.28 -0.31 9.07
C ASP A 77 7.69 -0.90 7.78
N LEU A 78 8.26 -0.53 6.64
CA LEU A 78 7.76 -0.97 5.34
C LEU A 78 7.84 -2.50 5.18
N GLN A 79 8.88 -3.12 5.72
CA GLN A 79 9.01 -4.59 5.67
C GLN A 79 7.85 -5.27 6.43
N LEU A 80 7.50 -4.74 7.60
CA LEU A 80 6.35 -5.24 8.35
C LEU A 80 5.07 -5.17 7.52
N LEU A 81 4.84 -4.05 6.84
CA LEU A 81 3.65 -3.89 6.02
C LEU A 81 3.63 -4.88 4.86
N MET A 82 4.77 -5.09 4.20
CA MET A 82 4.83 -6.06 3.10
C MET A 82 4.60 -7.49 3.60
N ASP A 83 5.10 -7.82 4.78
CA ASP A 83 4.90 -9.14 5.38
C ASP A 83 3.44 -9.39 5.76
N GLU A 84 2.69 -8.33 6.05
CA GLU A 84 1.29 -8.43 6.47
C GLU A 84 0.28 -8.26 5.33
N LEU A 85 0.74 -8.15 4.09
CA LEU A 85 -0.18 -8.13 2.94
C LEU A 85 -1.02 -9.42 2.90
N LYS A 86 -2.27 -9.28 2.48
CA LYS A 86 -3.17 -10.42 2.38
C LYS A 86 -2.62 -11.42 1.36
N GLN A 87 -2.42 -12.66 1.79
CA GLN A 87 -1.70 -13.65 0.98
C GLN A 87 -2.54 -14.28 -0.12
N VAL A 88 -3.83 -14.38 0.08
CA VAL A 88 -4.73 -14.99 -0.91
C VAL A 88 -5.68 -13.94 -1.44
N TYR A 89 -5.42 -13.46 -2.66
CA TYR A 89 -6.25 -12.44 -3.30
C TYR A 89 -6.11 -12.54 -4.81
N ASP A 90 -7.22 -12.83 -5.49
CA ASP A 90 -7.23 -13.18 -6.92
C ASP A 90 -7.65 -12.04 -7.85
N TYR A 91 -7.71 -10.79 -7.35
CA TYR A 91 -8.25 -9.66 -8.10
C TYR A 91 -7.19 -8.58 -8.38
N GLY A 92 -5.97 -9.00 -8.64
CA GLY A 92 -4.89 -8.12 -9.05
C GLY A 92 -3.99 -7.59 -7.94
N GLY A 93 -4.45 -7.64 -6.69
CA GLY A 93 -3.66 -7.21 -5.54
C GLY A 93 -2.94 -8.37 -4.88
N PRO A 94 -2.54 -8.18 -3.64
CA PRO A 94 -2.95 -7.17 -2.66
C PRO A 94 -2.20 -5.84 -2.69
N LEU A 95 -1.32 -5.61 -3.66
CA LEU A 95 -0.55 -4.37 -3.72
C LEU A 95 -0.69 -3.74 -5.11
N TRP A 96 -1.00 -2.46 -5.14
CA TRP A 96 -1.07 -1.67 -6.37
C TRP A 96 -0.25 -0.40 -6.23
N ALA A 97 0.43 -0.01 -7.30
CA ALA A 97 1.10 1.28 -7.38
C ALA A 97 0.22 2.24 -8.17
N VAL A 98 0.06 3.45 -7.66
CA VAL A 98 -0.81 4.47 -8.23
C VAL A 98 0.00 5.74 -8.49
N SER A 99 -0.13 6.29 -9.68
CA SER A 99 0.50 7.56 -10.05
C SER A 99 -0.46 8.38 -10.89
N ALA A 100 -0.19 9.68 -10.99
CA ALA A 100 -0.92 10.55 -11.91
C ALA A 100 -0.44 10.28 -13.34
N ASP A 101 -1.38 10.28 -14.27
CA ASP A 101 -1.07 10.16 -15.70
C ASP A 101 -0.43 11.43 -16.23
#